data_6a17cd5a7431c5f104baf0959ac3077f
#
_entry.id   6a17cd5a7431c5f104baf0959ac3077f
#
_cell.length_a   1.000
_cell.length_b   1.000
_cell.length_c   1.000
_cell.angle_alpha   90.00
_cell.angle_beta   90.00
_cell.angle_gamma   90.00
#
_symmetry.space_group_name_H-M   'P 1'
#
loop_
_entity.id
_entity.type
_entity.pdbx_description
1 polymer ?
#
loop_
_entity_poly.entity_id
_entity_poly.type
_entity_poly.pdbx_seq_one_letter_code
_entity_poly.pdbx_strand_id
1 'polypeptide(L)'
;MYPSSDINTPLLTSGLTVYTGRNTLMFMTRVQPPVNLKNWIKENADKFKPPVSNRYLYDGRDFFVMVIKGPNARNDFHLVDSEEYFYQLKGDIKVRIREDDRIVDHIVREGETFFIPPNVPHSPQRPPDTIGVVVERRRPPGEKEHVIFYCENCGTLVEDIHFDCKDIVDHFSKAMLEFWNDDVRRTCKKCGKKVEKAQPVTAL
;
A
#
# COMPACT_ATOMS: atom_id res chain seq x y z
N MET A 1 38.90 -36.35 22.94
CA MET A 1 38.62 -34.94 23.21
C MET A 1 38.72 -34.19 21.87
N TYR A 2 37.62 -33.95 21.26
CA TYR A 2 37.52 -33.06 20.09
C TYR A 2 36.62 -31.92 20.45
N PRO A 3 37.01 -30.65 20.15
CA PRO A 3 36.14 -29.54 20.35
C PRO A 3 35.17 -29.47 19.18
N SER A 4 33.92 -29.33 19.50
CA SER A 4 32.81 -28.98 18.62
C SER A 4 33.04 -27.57 18.04
N SER A 5 33.08 -27.46 16.75
CA SER A 5 33.04 -26.18 16.05
C SER A 5 31.61 -25.93 15.51
N ASP A 6 31.16 -24.81 15.86
CA ASP A 6 29.88 -24.18 15.78
C ASP A 6 29.36 -23.97 14.36
N ILE A 7 28.31 -24.46 14.16
CA ILE A 7 26.95 -24.10 13.77
C ILE A 7 26.81 -22.69 13.17
N ASN A 8 26.63 -22.71 11.86
CA ASN A 8 26.15 -21.61 11.06
C ASN A 8 24.77 -21.12 11.52
N THR A 9 24.71 -19.94 12.04
CA THR A 9 23.45 -19.22 12.24
C THR A 9 23.00 -18.63 10.89
N PRO A 10 21.82 -18.94 10.39
CA PRO A 10 21.36 -18.39 9.13
C PRO A 10 20.92 -16.94 9.31
N LEU A 11 21.47 -16.03 8.50
CA LEU A 11 20.95 -14.70 8.31
C LEU A 11 19.61 -14.81 7.57
N LEU A 12 18.53 -14.48 8.25
CA LEU A 12 17.19 -14.38 7.68
C LEU A 12 17.09 -13.08 6.87
N THR A 13 17.26 -13.20 5.56
CA THR A 13 16.84 -12.16 4.62
C THR A 13 15.68 -12.70 3.79
N SER A 14 14.52 -12.08 3.91
CA SER A 14 13.32 -12.17 3.04
C SER A 14 13.14 -13.52 2.30
N GLY A 15 12.78 -14.57 3.03
CA GLY A 15 12.31 -15.83 2.43
C GLY A 15 13.35 -16.70 1.71
N LEU A 16 14.60 -16.28 1.59
CA LEU A 16 15.68 -17.06 1.00
C LEU A 16 16.69 -17.51 2.07
N THR A 17 16.83 -18.82 2.25
CA THR A 17 17.93 -19.39 3.04
C THR A 17 19.03 -19.87 2.08
N VAL A 18 20.23 -19.32 2.22
CA VAL A 18 21.41 -19.70 1.43
C VAL A 18 22.21 -20.74 2.21
N TYR A 19 22.44 -21.90 1.64
CA TYR A 19 23.38 -22.90 2.15
C TYR A 19 24.65 -22.93 1.29
N THR A 20 25.80 -22.72 1.90
CA THR A 20 27.10 -22.87 1.24
C THR A 20 27.60 -24.29 1.43
N GLY A 21 27.41 -25.13 0.42
CA GLY A 21 28.12 -26.42 0.28
C GLY A 21 29.03 -26.33 -0.93
N ARG A 22 30.12 -27.09 -0.94
CA ARG A 22 31.16 -27.02 -2.00
C ARG A 22 30.53 -26.88 -3.40
N ASN A 23 30.73 -25.73 -4.01
CA ASN A 23 30.55 -25.38 -5.43
C ASN A 23 29.13 -25.29 -6.03
N THR A 24 28.06 -25.16 -5.26
CA THR A 24 26.77 -24.79 -5.88
C THR A 24 25.96 -23.93 -4.91
N LEU A 25 25.66 -22.70 -5.30
CA LEU A 25 24.67 -21.86 -4.62
C LEU A 25 23.30 -22.47 -4.90
N MET A 26 22.74 -23.19 -3.95
CA MET A 26 21.42 -23.77 -4.07
C MET A 26 20.41 -22.84 -3.40
N PHE A 27 19.69 -22.05 -4.21
CA PHE A 27 18.56 -21.26 -3.72
C PHE A 27 17.38 -22.21 -3.45
N MET A 28 17.10 -22.47 -2.19
CA MET A 28 15.93 -23.27 -1.82
C MET A 28 14.74 -22.33 -1.57
N THR A 29 13.78 -22.36 -2.46
CA THR A 29 12.49 -21.74 -2.22
C THR A 29 11.71 -22.59 -1.19
N ARG A 30 11.43 -22.04 -0.01
CA ARG A 30 10.61 -22.72 1.00
C ARG A 30 9.18 -22.20 0.95
N VAL A 31 8.25 -23.12 0.99
CA VAL A 31 6.83 -22.78 1.21
C VAL A 31 6.69 -22.29 2.64
N GLN A 32 6.10 -21.12 2.81
CA GLN A 32 5.77 -20.59 4.14
C GLN A 32 4.58 -21.35 4.72
N PRO A 33 4.52 -21.53 6.05
CA PRO A 33 3.37 -22.15 6.67
C PRO A 33 2.13 -21.28 6.48
N PRO A 34 0.92 -21.88 6.52
CA PRO A 34 -0.32 -21.11 6.48
C PRO A 34 -0.39 -20.09 7.62
N VAL A 35 -0.88 -18.90 7.31
CA VAL A 35 -1.06 -17.81 8.28
C VAL A 35 -2.53 -17.71 8.66
N ASN A 36 -2.84 -17.74 9.95
CA ASN A 36 -4.16 -17.37 10.44
C ASN A 36 -4.30 -15.83 10.40
N LEU A 37 -5.02 -15.33 9.42
CA LEU A 37 -5.12 -13.90 9.16
C LEU A 37 -5.68 -13.11 10.36
N LYS A 38 -6.67 -13.64 11.08
CA LYS A 38 -7.23 -12.97 12.27
C LYS A 38 -6.18 -12.79 13.38
N ASN A 39 -5.37 -13.81 13.61
CA ASN A 39 -4.32 -13.76 14.61
C ASN A 39 -3.21 -12.79 14.16
N TRP A 40 -2.78 -12.89 12.90
CA TRP A 40 -1.78 -12.02 12.33
C TRP A 40 -2.16 -10.52 12.45
N ILE A 41 -3.43 -10.16 12.19
CA ILE A 41 -3.94 -8.79 12.33
C ILE A 41 -3.86 -8.33 13.79
N LYS A 42 -4.19 -9.19 14.76
CA LYS A 42 -4.10 -8.87 16.19
C LYS A 42 -2.65 -8.63 16.62
N GLU A 43 -1.75 -9.49 16.21
CA GLU A 43 -0.32 -9.44 16.53
C GLU A 43 0.39 -8.22 15.91
N ASN A 44 -0.15 -7.67 14.83
CA ASN A 44 0.39 -6.51 14.14
C ASN A 44 -0.47 -5.24 14.30
N ALA A 45 -1.41 -5.22 15.24
CA ALA A 45 -2.40 -4.16 15.36
C ALA A 45 -1.81 -2.76 15.56
N ASP A 46 -0.70 -2.65 16.24
CA ASP A 46 0.05 -1.42 16.53
C ASP A 46 0.78 -0.84 15.30
N LYS A 47 0.96 -1.66 14.26
CA LYS A 47 1.67 -1.27 13.03
C LYS A 47 0.76 -0.59 12.00
N PHE A 48 -0.56 -0.73 12.13
CA PHE A 48 -1.52 -0.09 11.23
C PHE A 48 -1.73 1.37 11.62
N LYS A 49 -1.10 2.28 10.90
CA LYS A 49 -1.15 3.72 11.19
C LYS A 49 -1.43 4.52 9.93
N PRO A 50 -2.26 5.60 10.03
CA PRO A 50 -2.41 6.56 8.94
C PRO A 50 -1.05 7.10 8.47
N PRO A 51 -0.93 7.62 7.22
CA PRO A 51 -2.05 7.89 6.30
C PRO A 51 -2.67 6.68 5.61
N VAL A 52 -1.90 5.65 5.22
CA VAL A 52 -2.41 4.53 4.41
C VAL A 52 -2.89 3.37 5.26
N SER A 53 -2.16 3.04 6.34
CA SER A 53 -2.51 1.96 7.27
C SER A 53 -2.45 0.55 6.67
N ASN A 54 -1.47 0.30 5.80
CA ASN A 54 -1.22 -0.97 5.13
C ASN A 54 0.00 -1.70 5.69
N ARG A 55 0.00 -3.04 5.59
CA ARG A 55 1.14 -3.91 5.96
C ARG A 55 1.20 -5.12 5.04
N TYR A 56 2.40 -5.53 4.66
CA TYR A 56 2.60 -6.77 3.93
C TYR A 56 2.21 -7.98 4.78
N LEU A 57 1.30 -8.80 4.26
CA LEU A 57 1.05 -10.16 4.72
C LEU A 57 2.02 -11.12 4.03
N TYR A 58 2.16 -10.95 2.72
CA TYR A 58 3.14 -11.68 1.89
C TYR A 58 3.86 -10.69 0.99
N ASP A 59 5.16 -10.81 0.96
CA ASP A 59 6.06 -10.01 0.14
C ASP A 59 6.76 -10.91 -0.89
N GLY A 60 6.03 -11.25 -1.96
CA GLY A 60 6.47 -12.16 -3.01
C GLY A 60 7.32 -11.48 -4.09
N ARG A 61 7.90 -12.30 -4.97
CA ARG A 61 8.74 -11.84 -6.08
C ARG A 61 7.91 -11.14 -7.16
N ASP A 62 6.77 -11.71 -7.53
CA ASP A 62 5.98 -11.27 -8.68
C ASP A 62 4.76 -10.43 -8.23
N PHE A 63 4.24 -10.69 -7.05
CA PHE A 63 3.16 -9.94 -6.42
C PHE A 63 3.32 -9.90 -4.91
N PHE A 64 2.62 -9.02 -4.27
CA PHE A 64 2.52 -8.92 -2.83
C PHE A 64 1.06 -8.86 -2.37
N VAL A 65 0.85 -9.25 -1.13
CA VAL A 65 -0.46 -9.22 -0.49
C VAL A 65 -0.36 -8.32 0.73
N MET A 66 -1.20 -7.31 0.79
CA MET A 66 -1.27 -6.41 1.94
C MET A 66 -2.58 -6.58 2.70
N VAL A 67 -2.52 -6.38 3.99
CA VAL A 67 -3.68 -6.08 4.83
C VAL A 67 -3.72 -4.59 5.07
N ILE A 68 -4.89 -4.00 4.91
CA ILE A 68 -5.14 -2.59 5.20
C ILE A 68 -6.22 -2.49 6.26
N LYS A 69 -5.98 -1.67 7.29
CA LYS A 69 -6.92 -1.49 8.39
C LYS A 69 -7.30 -0.02 8.51
N GLY A 70 -8.61 0.27 8.59
CA GLY A 70 -9.08 1.61 8.89
C GLY A 70 -8.90 2.01 10.38
N PRO A 71 -8.92 3.34 10.69
CA PRO A 71 -9.09 4.40 9.72
C PRO A 71 -7.82 4.71 8.93
N ASN A 72 -7.97 5.14 7.69
CA ASN A 72 -6.91 5.80 6.95
C ASN A 72 -7.18 7.31 6.82
N ALA A 73 -6.20 8.06 6.31
CA ALA A 73 -6.31 9.50 6.08
C ALA A 73 -5.77 9.79 4.67
N ARG A 74 -6.65 9.85 3.68
CA ARG A 74 -6.27 9.98 2.27
C ARG A 74 -7.12 11.01 1.55
N ASN A 75 -6.47 11.87 0.77
CA ASN A 75 -7.09 12.74 -0.22
C ASN A 75 -6.28 12.80 -1.52
N ASP A 76 -5.34 11.89 -1.65
CA ASP A 76 -4.60 11.58 -2.86
C ASP A 76 -5.36 10.58 -3.72
N PHE A 77 -4.90 10.43 -4.97
CA PHE A 77 -5.25 9.34 -5.85
C PHE A 77 -3.99 8.56 -6.20
N HIS A 78 -4.04 7.27 -5.95
CA HIS A 78 -3.01 6.33 -6.40
C HIS A 78 -3.22 6.00 -7.87
N LEU A 79 -2.14 5.94 -8.64
CA LEU A 79 -2.18 5.48 -10.02
C LEU A 79 -0.93 4.64 -10.29
N VAL A 80 -1.14 3.49 -10.89
CA VAL A 80 -0.10 2.53 -11.24
C VAL A 80 -0.48 1.78 -12.52
N ASP A 81 0.53 1.32 -13.26
CA ASP A 81 0.35 0.56 -14.52
C ASP A 81 0.19 -0.95 -14.26
N SER A 82 -0.65 -1.29 -13.30
CA SER A 82 -1.04 -2.68 -13.02
C SER A 82 -2.42 -2.75 -12.41
N GLU A 83 -2.99 -3.94 -12.45
CA GLU A 83 -4.24 -4.24 -11.76
C GLU A 83 -4.04 -4.27 -10.25
N GLU A 84 -5.10 -3.92 -9.52
CA GLU A 84 -5.22 -4.13 -8.09
C GLU A 84 -6.48 -4.93 -7.78
N TYR A 85 -6.34 -5.96 -6.96
CA TYR A 85 -7.45 -6.77 -6.47
C TYR A 85 -7.71 -6.48 -4.99
N PHE A 86 -8.94 -6.11 -4.67
CA PHE A 86 -9.42 -5.83 -3.31
C PHE A 86 -10.36 -6.93 -2.87
N TYR A 87 -10.21 -7.37 -1.62
CA TYR A 87 -11.22 -8.15 -0.90
C TYR A 87 -11.51 -7.46 0.42
N GLN A 88 -12.77 -7.09 0.64
CA GLN A 88 -13.19 -6.42 1.86
C GLN A 88 -13.58 -7.44 2.92
N LEU A 89 -12.67 -7.66 3.90
CA LEU A 89 -12.80 -8.71 4.91
C LEU A 89 -13.73 -8.31 6.06
N LYS A 90 -13.77 -7.01 6.43
CA LYS A 90 -14.60 -6.50 7.53
C LYS A 90 -14.99 -5.04 7.29
N GLY A 91 -16.27 -4.75 7.51
CA GLY A 91 -16.84 -3.41 7.35
C GLY A 91 -16.81 -2.91 5.91
N ASP A 92 -17.53 -1.85 5.64
CA ASP A 92 -17.64 -1.27 4.30
C ASP A 92 -16.62 -0.16 4.09
N ILE A 93 -16.15 -0.01 2.85
CA ILE A 93 -15.27 1.09 2.44
C ILE A 93 -15.83 1.79 1.21
N LYS A 94 -15.34 2.99 0.96
CA LYS A 94 -15.59 3.72 -0.26
C LYS A 94 -14.30 3.83 -1.06
N VAL A 95 -14.33 3.46 -2.33
CA VAL A 95 -13.22 3.69 -3.27
C VAL A 95 -13.64 4.79 -4.24
N ARG A 96 -12.95 5.90 -4.18
CA ARG A 96 -13.14 7.04 -5.08
C ARG A 96 -12.32 6.78 -6.34
N ILE A 97 -12.98 6.75 -7.48
CA ILE A 97 -12.33 6.62 -8.79
C ILE A 97 -12.41 7.96 -9.50
N ARG A 98 -11.31 8.40 -10.09
CA ARG A 98 -11.34 9.57 -10.96
C ARG A 98 -11.51 9.13 -12.41
N GLU A 99 -12.66 9.46 -12.98
CA GLU A 99 -13.00 9.26 -14.37
C GLU A 99 -13.07 10.62 -15.07
N ASP A 100 -12.09 10.92 -15.91
CA ASP A 100 -11.93 12.25 -16.52
C ASP A 100 -11.89 13.37 -15.44
N ASP A 101 -12.90 14.24 -15.48
CA ASP A 101 -13.03 15.35 -14.52
C ASP A 101 -13.98 15.06 -13.35
N ARG A 102 -14.51 13.84 -13.25
CA ARG A 102 -15.46 13.44 -12.22
C ARG A 102 -14.84 12.47 -11.22
N ILE A 103 -15.37 12.50 -10.02
CA ILE A 103 -15.10 11.47 -9.02
C ILE A 103 -16.36 10.62 -8.90
N VAL A 104 -16.18 9.32 -9.08
CA VAL A 104 -17.21 8.29 -8.91
C VAL A 104 -16.87 7.49 -7.66
N ASP A 105 -17.79 7.44 -6.71
CA ASP A 105 -17.62 6.72 -5.46
C ASP A 105 -18.23 5.32 -5.56
N HIS A 106 -17.42 4.29 -5.35
CA HIS A 106 -17.83 2.89 -5.28
C HIS A 106 -17.82 2.42 -3.82
N ILE A 107 -18.96 1.93 -3.34
CA ILE A 107 -19.01 1.29 -2.01
C ILE A 107 -18.65 -0.19 -2.19
N VAL A 108 -17.63 -0.63 -1.49
CA VAL A 108 -17.24 -2.05 -1.42
C VAL A 108 -17.59 -2.55 -0.03
N ARG A 109 -18.59 -3.42 0.03
CA ARG A 109 -19.15 -3.93 1.29
C ARG A 109 -18.34 -5.10 1.84
N GLU A 110 -18.54 -5.37 3.10
CA GLU A 110 -17.98 -6.59 3.72
C GLU A 110 -18.34 -7.82 2.90
N GLY A 111 -17.33 -8.64 2.58
CA GLY A 111 -17.46 -9.84 1.74
C GLY A 111 -17.33 -9.60 0.25
N GLU A 112 -17.37 -8.34 -0.21
CA GLU A 112 -17.25 -8.02 -1.63
C GLU A 112 -15.80 -7.94 -2.10
N THR A 113 -15.62 -8.12 -3.40
CA THR A 113 -14.36 -7.89 -4.10
C THR A 113 -14.48 -6.70 -5.05
N PHE A 114 -13.38 -6.02 -5.28
CA PHE A 114 -13.31 -4.92 -6.22
C PHE A 114 -12.03 -5.02 -7.04
N PHE A 115 -12.13 -4.82 -8.34
CA PHE A 115 -11.00 -4.92 -9.25
C PHE A 115 -10.76 -3.56 -9.91
N ILE A 116 -9.54 -3.05 -9.80
CA ILE A 116 -9.14 -1.78 -10.40
C ILE A 116 -8.19 -2.10 -11.56
N PRO A 117 -8.56 -1.74 -12.81
CA PRO A 117 -7.67 -1.87 -13.97
C PRO A 117 -6.42 -0.99 -13.88
N PRO A 118 -5.41 -1.25 -14.71
CA PRO A 118 -4.22 -0.39 -14.81
C PRO A 118 -4.60 1.06 -15.15
N ASN A 119 -3.81 2.00 -14.65
CA ASN A 119 -3.93 3.43 -14.98
C ASN A 119 -5.27 4.07 -14.59
N VAL A 120 -5.94 3.54 -13.57
CA VAL A 120 -7.16 4.13 -13.00
C VAL A 120 -6.82 4.84 -11.69
N PRO A 121 -6.87 6.19 -11.64
CA PRO A 121 -6.61 6.93 -10.41
C PRO A 121 -7.68 6.65 -9.37
N HIS A 122 -7.28 6.17 -8.20
CA HIS A 122 -8.21 5.72 -7.16
C HIS A 122 -7.75 6.10 -5.75
N SER A 123 -8.71 6.25 -4.84
CA SER A 123 -8.48 6.66 -3.46
C SER A 123 -9.38 5.89 -2.52
N PRO A 124 -8.92 4.78 -1.91
CA PRO A 124 -9.71 4.04 -0.94
C PRO A 124 -9.88 4.84 0.38
N GLN A 125 -11.11 5.00 0.81
CA GLN A 125 -11.51 5.68 2.05
C GLN A 125 -11.99 4.64 3.04
N ARG A 126 -11.26 4.47 4.15
CA ARG A 126 -11.48 3.40 5.12
C ARG A 126 -11.84 3.97 6.49
N PRO A 127 -13.10 3.84 6.94
CA PRO A 127 -13.50 4.18 8.30
C PRO A 127 -12.87 3.27 9.36
N PRO A 128 -12.99 3.60 10.67
CA PRO A 128 -12.61 2.71 11.74
C PRO A 128 -13.24 1.32 11.59
N ASP A 129 -12.60 0.32 12.19
CA ASP A 129 -13.05 -1.07 12.20
C ASP A 129 -13.19 -1.77 10.84
N THR A 130 -12.68 -1.19 9.78
CA THR A 130 -12.60 -1.83 8.46
C THR A 130 -11.28 -2.58 8.28
N ILE A 131 -11.35 -3.72 7.59
CA ILE A 131 -10.18 -4.54 7.22
C ILE A 131 -10.37 -5.02 5.79
N GLY A 132 -9.36 -4.81 4.97
CA GLY A 132 -9.31 -5.33 3.61
C GLY A 132 -8.00 -6.01 3.30
N VAL A 133 -8.02 -6.82 2.26
CA VAL A 133 -6.84 -7.42 1.63
C VAL A 133 -6.70 -6.84 0.24
N VAL A 134 -5.48 -6.45 -0.12
CA VAL A 134 -5.16 -5.96 -1.47
C VAL A 134 -4.01 -6.78 -2.02
N VAL A 135 -4.17 -7.21 -3.27
CA VAL A 135 -3.13 -7.91 -4.02
C VAL A 135 -2.71 -7.03 -5.18
N GLU A 136 -1.41 -6.82 -5.29
CA GLU A 136 -0.82 -5.99 -6.32
C GLU A 136 0.41 -6.67 -6.93
N ARG A 137 0.68 -6.39 -8.20
CA ARG A 137 1.90 -6.82 -8.89
C ARG A 137 3.10 -6.00 -8.40
N ARG A 138 4.25 -6.64 -8.29
CA ARG A 138 5.52 -5.92 -8.14
C ARG A 138 5.78 -5.04 -9.36
N ARG A 139 6.27 -3.83 -9.10
CA ARG A 139 6.62 -2.90 -10.19
C ARG A 139 7.91 -3.38 -10.84
N PRO A 140 7.93 -3.59 -12.16
CA PRO A 140 9.17 -3.84 -12.87
C PRO A 140 10.06 -2.60 -12.85
N PRO A 141 11.37 -2.76 -13.13
CA PRO A 141 12.28 -1.61 -13.21
C PRO A 141 11.78 -0.55 -14.19
N GLY A 142 11.74 0.69 -13.75
CA GLY A 142 11.31 1.84 -14.55
C GLY A 142 9.83 2.18 -14.48
N GLU A 143 8.98 1.30 -13.94
CA GLU A 143 7.59 1.63 -13.63
C GLU A 143 7.53 2.50 -12.37
N LYS A 144 6.74 3.57 -12.44
CA LYS A 144 6.59 4.53 -11.33
C LYS A 144 5.27 4.34 -10.61
N GLU A 145 5.31 4.58 -9.29
CA GLU A 145 4.11 4.86 -8.52
C GLU A 145 3.77 6.34 -8.65
N HIS A 146 2.48 6.64 -8.66
CA HIS A 146 1.98 8.00 -8.67
C HIS A 146 1.07 8.25 -7.45
N VAL A 147 1.34 9.34 -6.75
CA VAL A 147 0.50 9.88 -5.68
C VAL A 147 0.04 11.25 -6.14
N ILE A 148 -1.21 11.34 -6.57
CA ILE A 148 -1.75 12.47 -7.30
C ILE A 148 -2.69 13.26 -6.39
N PHE A 149 -2.50 14.58 -6.31
CA PHE A 149 -3.38 15.49 -5.58
C PHE A 149 -4.09 16.44 -6.52
N TYR A 150 -5.40 16.52 -6.36
CA TYR A 150 -6.24 17.47 -7.08
C TYR A 150 -6.78 18.55 -6.15
N CYS A 151 -7.01 19.74 -6.68
CA CYS A 151 -7.63 20.81 -5.93
C CYS A 151 -9.11 20.52 -5.71
N GLU A 152 -9.53 20.44 -4.46
CA GLU A 152 -10.93 20.18 -4.10
C GLU A 152 -11.88 21.31 -4.52
N ASN A 153 -11.35 22.52 -4.74
CA ASN A 153 -12.14 23.68 -5.15
C ASN A 153 -12.38 23.78 -6.67
N CYS A 154 -11.37 23.44 -7.49
CA CYS A 154 -11.45 23.64 -8.94
C CYS A 154 -11.10 22.42 -9.78
N GLY A 155 -10.87 21.26 -9.16
CA GLY A 155 -10.57 19.98 -9.82
C GLY A 155 -9.20 19.90 -10.52
N THR A 156 -8.43 21.01 -10.55
CA THR A 156 -7.13 21.05 -11.25
C THR A 156 -6.10 20.18 -10.54
N LEU A 157 -5.23 19.53 -11.30
CA LEU A 157 -4.04 18.86 -10.79
C LEU A 157 -3.18 19.84 -10.00
N VAL A 158 -2.88 19.51 -8.74
CA VAL A 158 -1.98 20.30 -7.88
C VAL A 158 -0.59 19.72 -7.91
N GLU A 159 -0.46 18.43 -7.72
CA GLU A 159 0.81 17.72 -7.68
C GLU A 159 0.63 16.28 -8.17
N ASP A 160 1.59 15.78 -8.93
CA ASP A 160 1.77 14.36 -9.26
C ASP A 160 3.15 13.95 -8.77
N ILE A 161 3.19 13.27 -7.63
CA ILE A 161 4.42 12.75 -7.04
C ILE A 161 4.63 11.36 -7.60
N HIS A 162 5.70 11.16 -8.35
CA HIS A 162 6.04 9.86 -8.92
C HIS A 162 7.44 9.41 -8.47
N PHE A 163 7.58 8.14 -8.16
CA PHE A 163 8.81 7.55 -7.63
C PHE A 163 8.95 6.07 -7.97
N ASP A 164 10.19 5.57 -7.92
CA ASP A 164 10.46 4.13 -7.97
C ASP A 164 10.07 3.50 -6.64
N CYS A 165 9.03 2.67 -6.66
CA CYS A 165 8.51 2.06 -5.45
C CYS A 165 9.21 0.74 -5.12
N LYS A 166 10.12 0.78 -4.16
CA LYS A 166 10.73 -0.44 -3.58
C LYS A 166 9.93 -0.98 -2.41
N ASP A 167 9.26 -0.09 -1.68
CA ASP A 167 8.43 -0.40 -0.52
C ASP A 167 7.22 0.53 -0.51
N ILE A 168 6.06 -0.02 -0.88
CA ILE A 168 4.82 0.77 -0.97
C ILE A 168 4.32 1.25 0.40
N VAL A 169 4.62 0.53 1.47
CA VAL A 169 4.20 0.90 2.83
C VAL A 169 4.88 2.19 3.27
N ASP A 170 6.19 2.27 3.09
CA ASP A 170 6.98 3.40 3.56
C ASP A 170 6.98 4.55 2.56
N HIS A 171 7.25 4.28 1.26
CA HIS A 171 7.42 5.32 0.27
C HIS A 171 6.14 6.11 0.01
N PHE A 172 5.01 5.41 -0.04
CA PHE A 172 3.72 6.03 -0.27
C PHE A 172 3.34 7.00 0.85
N SER A 173 3.43 6.55 2.10
CA SER A 173 3.15 7.37 3.27
C SER A 173 4.09 8.58 3.35
N LYS A 174 5.38 8.40 3.01
CA LYS A 174 6.37 9.45 2.99
C LYS A 174 6.02 10.54 1.96
N ALA A 175 5.68 10.15 0.74
CA ALA A 175 5.29 11.09 -0.32
C ALA A 175 4.10 11.96 0.09
N MET A 176 3.07 11.36 0.70
CA MET A 176 1.91 12.10 1.21
C MET A 176 2.28 13.09 2.31
N LEU A 177 3.08 12.66 3.29
CA LEU A 177 3.49 13.51 4.41
C LEU A 177 4.38 14.68 3.97
N GLU A 178 5.28 14.45 3.02
CA GLU A 178 6.12 15.51 2.43
C GLU A 178 5.27 16.55 1.71
N PHE A 179 4.31 16.13 0.89
CA PHE A 179 3.38 17.04 0.23
C PHE A 179 2.56 17.86 1.23
N TRP A 180 1.96 17.22 2.24
CA TRP A 180 1.14 17.93 3.22
C TRP A 180 1.92 18.90 4.11
N ASN A 181 3.22 18.71 4.26
CA ASN A 181 4.07 19.60 5.06
C ASN A 181 4.67 20.77 4.25
N ASP A 182 4.44 20.80 2.94
CA ASP A 182 4.92 21.88 2.06
C ASP A 182 3.75 22.75 1.57
N ASP A 183 3.59 23.92 2.19
CA ASP A 183 2.50 24.85 1.87
C ASP A 183 2.56 25.37 0.42
N VAL A 184 3.74 25.44 -0.17
CA VAL A 184 3.91 25.89 -1.57
C VAL A 184 3.43 24.80 -2.52
N ARG A 185 3.88 23.56 -2.32
CA ARG A 185 3.50 22.42 -3.16
C ARG A 185 1.99 22.16 -3.13
N ARG A 186 1.36 22.21 -1.96
CA ARG A 186 -0.08 21.95 -1.81
C ARG A 186 -0.98 23.13 -2.18
N THR A 187 -0.43 24.28 -2.59
CA THR A 187 -1.23 25.42 -3.05
C THR A 187 -1.55 25.29 -4.54
N CYS A 188 -2.82 25.26 -4.88
CA CYS A 188 -3.29 25.18 -6.25
C CYS A 188 -2.87 26.44 -7.05
N LYS A 189 -2.09 26.26 -8.09
CA LYS A 189 -1.59 27.34 -8.95
C LYS A 189 -2.70 28.05 -9.76
N LYS A 190 -3.86 27.38 -9.94
CA LYS A 190 -4.99 27.94 -10.68
C LYS A 190 -5.87 28.86 -9.83
N CYS A 191 -6.20 28.45 -8.60
CA CYS A 191 -7.19 29.18 -7.79
C CYS A 191 -6.66 29.62 -6.41
N GLY A 192 -5.41 29.32 -6.05
CA GLY A 192 -4.79 29.69 -4.78
C GLY A 192 -5.29 28.89 -3.56
N LYS A 193 -6.28 28.00 -3.73
CA LYS A 193 -6.75 27.16 -2.63
C LYS A 193 -5.67 26.14 -2.24
N LYS A 194 -5.44 26.03 -0.96
CA LYS A 194 -4.52 25.04 -0.40
C LYS A 194 -5.24 23.70 -0.24
N VAL A 195 -4.63 22.60 -0.71
CA VAL A 195 -5.10 21.25 -0.41
C VAL A 195 -4.93 20.99 1.08
N GLU A 196 -5.98 20.59 1.77
CA GLU A 196 -5.92 20.35 3.20
C GLU A 196 -5.18 19.04 3.51
N LYS A 197 -4.59 18.94 4.70
CA LYS A 197 -4.06 17.68 5.19
C LYS A 197 -5.24 16.75 5.46
N ALA A 198 -5.22 15.55 4.88
CA ALA A 198 -6.30 14.61 5.11
C ALA A 198 -6.45 14.28 6.59
N GLN A 199 -7.69 14.19 7.03
CA GLN A 199 -8.04 13.70 8.35
C GLN A 199 -8.44 12.23 8.28
N PRO A 200 -8.30 11.47 9.37
CA PRO A 200 -8.78 10.10 9.38
C PRO A 200 -10.27 10.02 9.02
N VAL A 201 -10.58 9.09 8.12
CA VAL A 201 -11.97 8.85 7.73
C VAL A 201 -12.76 8.37 8.94
N THR A 202 -13.89 9.00 9.22
CA THR A 202 -14.72 8.67 10.39
C THR A 202 -15.96 7.86 10.03
N ALA A 203 -16.50 8.07 8.82
CA ALA A 203 -17.66 7.36 8.27
C ALA A 203 -17.61 7.39 6.73
N LEU A 204 -18.47 6.59 6.07
CA LEU A 204 -18.67 6.57 4.62
C LEU A 204 -19.63 7.67 4.16
#